data_8bffbf22c48c0ed7d6a74fdb23146b9e
#
_entry.id   8bffbf22c48c0ed7d6a74fdb23146b9e
#
_cell.length_a   1.000
_cell.length_b   1.000
_cell.length_c   1.000
_cell.angle_alpha   90.00
_cell.angle_beta   90.00
_cell.angle_gamma   90.00
#
_symmetry.space_group_name_H-M   'P 1'
#
loop_
_entity.id
_entity.type
_entity.pdbx_description
1 polymer ?
#
loop_
_entity_poly.entity_id
_entity_poly.type
_entity_poly.pdbx_seq_one_letter_code
_entity_poly.pdbx_strand_id
1 'polypeptide(L)'
;MKLYISYYGNYVSIVEGSYNSKKEKYNIKKYMVLSSEEVPLDANDKYSLLREALKLDRWKAKNAVLCLNTRDVLIKSNNISKVSPKDLDGIMSHEIYEMMSLNDDQYTFSYEVVKERNDEGKESLDVIIAAVMNEELYTILDIFKEFKLNLEGIDTMATAYSRLLKNIEYDNIMMLNIGEYGSIVNIYKEDSLFIYDNVPVRINKRSSDVLCLALVDEIKGLMNFYSSRNYGNSIYTVVIVGQSSENTDIVDSFKYSFNSEIVSGIENLFDITEDIQGDIQINEISKVCDILGSMCVVKDKKSYSYMNLLPLKQRNKQKKTDIVRKYFLAAPIALGIIAAPYFVFGAMNMKVLHDTNLAQVKLDKIMNEYKGIESINQKIKTAEEELEIYNMLSSKDVKWGNVLNEIDKNIPYKVDLTNISVTYENPALEQTNSEEIENDVNMESTAETEVPIYDKIPNTINIEGIAKDSVYVGQFVYSLNKLTYFKSAKLISSTEDKENGGQVFNIVLDLKEGVVSGD
;
A
#
# COMPACT_ATOMS: atom_id res chain seq x y z
N MET A 1 10.33 -13.19 -13.22
CA MET A 1 10.49 -14.23 -14.24
C MET A 1 9.74 -13.81 -15.49
N LYS A 2 10.36 -13.95 -16.66
CA LYS A 2 9.84 -13.54 -17.96
C LYS A 2 10.10 -14.65 -18.99
N LEU A 3 9.42 -14.54 -20.10
CA LEU A 3 9.68 -15.34 -21.29
C LEU A 3 10.60 -14.53 -22.20
N TYR A 4 11.75 -15.07 -22.51
CA TYR A 4 12.69 -14.50 -23.47
C TYR A 4 12.66 -15.35 -24.72
N ILE A 5 12.49 -14.72 -25.85
CA ILE A 5 12.29 -15.38 -27.14
C ILE A 5 13.28 -14.80 -28.12
N SER A 6 13.98 -15.66 -28.84
CA SER A 6 14.80 -15.26 -29.97
C SER A 6 14.22 -15.86 -31.26
N TYR A 7 14.03 -15.01 -32.28
CA TYR A 7 13.42 -15.39 -33.55
C TYR A 7 14.30 -15.05 -34.74
N TYR A 8 14.66 -16.08 -35.48
CA TYR A 8 15.56 -16.01 -36.65
C TYR A 8 14.85 -16.26 -37.99
N GLY A 9 13.55 -16.48 -37.95
CA GLY A 9 12.78 -16.89 -39.13
C GLY A 9 12.72 -18.38 -39.36
N ASN A 10 13.83 -19.10 -39.25
CA ASN A 10 13.96 -20.56 -39.45
C ASN A 10 14.08 -21.36 -38.16
N TYR A 11 14.43 -20.71 -37.07
CA TYR A 11 14.36 -21.31 -35.74
C TYR A 11 13.94 -20.26 -34.68
N VAL A 12 13.45 -20.77 -33.59
CA VAL A 12 13.02 -20.00 -32.44
C VAL A 12 13.65 -20.63 -31.20
N SER A 13 14.24 -19.82 -30.38
CA SER A 13 14.67 -20.22 -29.05
C SER A 13 13.82 -19.49 -27.99
N ILE A 14 13.38 -20.23 -26.99
CA ILE A 14 12.56 -19.68 -25.91
C ILE A 14 13.15 -20.08 -24.58
N VAL A 15 13.30 -19.13 -23.67
CA VAL A 15 13.75 -19.33 -22.29
C VAL A 15 12.76 -18.69 -21.31
N GLU A 16 12.24 -19.47 -20.39
CA GLU A 16 11.51 -18.95 -19.22
C GLU A 16 12.49 -18.80 -18.06
N GLY A 17 12.85 -17.57 -17.72
CA GLY A 17 13.92 -17.31 -16.77
C GLY A 17 13.94 -15.91 -16.18
N SER A 18 15.02 -15.61 -15.46
CA SER A 18 15.33 -14.30 -14.90
C SER A 18 16.85 -14.15 -14.71
N TYR A 19 17.32 -12.92 -14.75
CA TYR A 19 18.70 -12.57 -14.45
C TYR A 19 18.77 -11.76 -13.16
N ASN A 20 19.72 -12.12 -12.30
CA ASN A 20 20.01 -11.41 -11.07
C ASN A 20 21.26 -10.53 -11.27
N SER A 21 21.06 -9.24 -11.52
CA SER A 21 22.14 -8.29 -11.79
C SER A 21 23.11 -8.06 -10.63
N LYS A 22 22.73 -8.40 -9.39
CA LYS A 22 23.63 -8.24 -8.22
C LYS A 22 24.59 -9.42 -8.07
N LYS A 23 24.18 -10.60 -8.54
CA LYS A 23 24.95 -11.84 -8.44
C LYS A 23 25.50 -12.26 -9.80
N GLU A 24 25.12 -11.54 -10.86
CA GLU A 24 25.44 -11.83 -12.27
C GLU A 24 25.05 -13.25 -12.70
N LYS A 25 23.94 -13.77 -12.12
CA LYS A 25 23.51 -15.15 -12.33
C LYS A 25 22.19 -15.23 -13.09
N TYR A 26 22.14 -16.18 -14.02
CA TYR A 26 20.95 -16.55 -14.78
C TYR A 26 20.19 -17.65 -14.06
N ASN A 27 18.87 -17.52 -13.98
CA ASN A 27 17.99 -18.59 -13.50
C ASN A 27 17.08 -19.03 -14.64
N ILE A 28 17.38 -20.18 -15.24
CA ILE A 28 16.64 -20.76 -16.35
C ILE A 28 15.76 -21.88 -15.81
N LYS A 29 14.44 -21.68 -15.86
CA LYS A 29 13.48 -22.70 -15.43
C LYS A 29 13.10 -23.67 -16.52
N LYS A 30 13.10 -23.18 -17.73
CA LYS A 30 12.67 -23.94 -18.89
C LYS A 30 13.21 -23.29 -20.13
N TYR A 31 13.61 -24.12 -21.10
CA TYR A 31 13.99 -23.64 -22.40
C TYR A 31 13.46 -24.58 -23.51
N MET A 32 13.40 -24.07 -24.70
CA MET A 32 13.04 -24.79 -25.91
C MET A 32 13.74 -24.15 -27.09
N VAL A 33 14.27 -24.98 -28.00
CA VAL A 33 14.75 -24.59 -29.32
C VAL A 33 13.92 -25.34 -30.33
N LEU A 34 13.35 -24.67 -31.31
CA LEU A 34 12.47 -25.24 -32.33
C LEU A 34 12.92 -24.79 -33.71
N SER A 35 13.16 -25.72 -34.60
CA SER A 35 13.51 -25.50 -36.01
C SER A 35 12.26 -25.56 -36.90
N SER A 36 12.33 -24.86 -38.03
CA SER A 36 11.32 -24.93 -39.09
C SER A 36 11.15 -26.32 -39.72
N GLU A 37 12.15 -27.20 -39.57
CA GLU A 37 12.08 -28.58 -40.03
C GLU A 37 11.27 -29.50 -39.11
N GLU A 38 11.03 -29.09 -37.87
CA GLU A 38 10.44 -29.96 -36.85
C GLU A 38 8.92 -29.83 -36.77
N VAL A 39 8.34 -28.78 -37.37
CA VAL A 39 6.91 -28.51 -37.32
C VAL A 39 6.33 -28.10 -38.66
N PRO A 40 5.07 -28.43 -38.94
CA PRO A 40 4.41 -27.96 -40.15
C PRO A 40 4.18 -26.44 -40.05
N LEU A 41 4.63 -25.70 -41.05
CA LEU A 41 4.50 -24.24 -41.10
C LEU A 41 3.49 -23.83 -42.19
N ASP A 42 2.77 -22.76 -41.92
CA ASP A 42 1.97 -22.05 -42.93
C ASP A 42 2.91 -21.18 -43.77
N ALA A 43 3.02 -21.48 -45.04
CA ALA A 43 3.88 -20.76 -45.98
C ALA A 43 3.44 -19.27 -46.18
N ASN A 44 2.21 -18.94 -45.87
CA ASN A 44 1.68 -17.59 -46.00
C ASN A 44 1.87 -16.75 -44.72
N ASP A 45 2.25 -17.38 -43.60
CA ASP A 45 2.52 -16.70 -42.33
C ASP A 45 4.03 -16.70 -42.03
N LYS A 46 4.68 -15.58 -42.24
CA LYS A 46 6.11 -15.36 -41.95
C LYS A 46 6.48 -15.73 -40.49
N TYR A 47 5.56 -15.58 -39.56
CA TYR A 47 5.74 -15.86 -38.15
C TYR A 47 5.10 -17.17 -37.69
N SER A 48 4.78 -18.08 -38.62
CA SER A 48 4.17 -19.37 -38.33
C SER A 48 4.98 -20.17 -37.31
N LEU A 49 6.31 -20.21 -37.42
CA LEU A 49 7.19 -20.89 -36.48
C LEU A 49 7.10 -20.30 -35.05
N LEU A 50 7.05 -18.99 -34.95
CA LEU A 50 6.87 -18.31 -33.64
C LEU A 50 5.53 -18.69 -33.00
N ARG A 51 4.45 -18.73 -33.79
CA ARG A 51 3.13 -19.15 -33.29
C ARG A 51 3.15 -20.62 -32.84
N GLU A 52 3.75 -21.51 -33.62
CA GLU A 52 3.87 -22.92 -33.23
C GLU A 52 4.71 -23.08 -31.96
N ALA A 53 5.85 -22.40 -31.84
CA ALA A 53 6.67 -22.44 -30.65
C ALA A 53 5.91 -21.97 -29.37
N LEU A 54 5.08 -20.95 -29.51
CA LEU A 54 4.26 -20.45 -28.39
C LEU A 54 3.11 -21.39 -28.02
N LYS A 55 2.63 -22.22 -28.97
CA LYS A 55 1.56 -23.21 -28.74
C LYS A 55 2.07 -24.51 -28.10
N LEU A 56 3.27 -24.95 -28.47
CA LEU A 56 3.80 -26.26 -28.11
C LEU A 56 3.93 -26.50 -26.62
N ASP A 57 4.06 -25.40 -25.85
CA ASP A 57 4.29 -25.54 -24.43
C ASP A 57 3.45 -24.56 -23.58
N ARG A 58 3.24 -24.94 -22.31
CA ARG A 58 2.54 -24.10 -21.34
C ARG A 58 3.53 -23.23 -20.57
N TRP A 59 3.75 -22.04 -21.09
CA TRP A 59 4.58 -21.03 -20.44
C TRP A 59 3.84 -20.39 -19.26
N LYS A 60 4.52 -20.27 -18.11
CA LYS A 60 3.93 -19.65 -16.89
C LYS A 60 4.10 -18.14 -16.89
N ALA A 61 5.17 -17.65 -17.49
CA ALA A 61 5.43 -16.22 -17.58
C ALA A 61 4.39 -15.53 -18.48
N LYS A 62 3.91 -14.36 -18.00
CA LYS A 62 2.95 -13.52 -18.72
C LYS A 62 3.62 -12.37 -19.46
N ASN A 63 4.85 -12.04 -19.09
CA ASN A 63 5.64 -10.97 -19.68
C ASN A 63 6.72 -11.59 -20.56
N ALA A 64 6.92 -11.02 -21.74
CA ALA A 64 7.87 -11.49 -22.72
C ALA A 64 8.83 -10.38 -23.18
N VAL A 65 10.02 -10.78 -23.60
CA VAL A 65 10.99 -9.97 -24.35
C VAL A 65 11.34 -10.76 -25.61
N LEU A 66 11.32 -10.10 -26.76
CA LEU A 66 11.67 -10.71 -28.05
C LEU A 66 13.03 -10.16 -28.52
N CYS A 67 13.96 -11.04 -28.82
CA CYS A 67 15.16 -10.73 -29.60
C CYS A 67 14.84 -11.02 -31.07
N LEU A 68 14.69 -9.97 -31.85
CA LEU A 68 14.29 -10.09 -33.27
C LEU A 68 15.52 -10.05 -34.16
N ASN A 69 15.80 -11.20 -34.81
CA ASN A 69 17.03 -11.41 -35.57
C ASN A 69 16.71 -11.79 -37.04
N THR A 70 15.72 -11.14 -37.62
CA THR A 70 15.37 -11.33 -39.03
C THR A 70 16.09 -10.30 -39.91
N ARG A 71 16.13 -10.59 -41.22
CA ARG A 71 16.76 -9.69 -42.22
C ARG A 71 16.06 -8.32 -42.32
N ASP A 72 14.85 -8.20 -41.81
CA ASP A 72 14.08 -6.96 -41.84
C ASP A 72 14.49 -5.97 -40.76
N VAL A 73 15.32 -6.39 -39.80
CA VAL A 73 15.92 -5.52 -38.82
C VAL A 73 17.19 -4.91 -39.38
N LEU A 74 17.15 -3.60 -39.60
CA LEU A 74 18.31 -2.84 -40.05
C LEU A 74 19.12 -2.44 -38.82
N ILE A 75 20.42 -2.76 -38.81
CA ILE A 75 21.31 -2.44 -37.69
C ILE A 75 22.51 -1.66 -38.22
N LYS A 76 22.85 -0.57 -37.51
CA LYS A 76 24.07 0.22 -37.76
C LYS A 76 24.69 0.63 -36.42
N SER A 77 26.00 0.83 -36.45
CA SER A 77 26.73 1.45 -35.36
C SER A 77 27.17 2.86 -35.75
N ASN A 78 27.24 3.76 -34.76
CA ASN A 78 27.74 5.10 -34.93
C ASN A 78 28.52 5.54 -33.68
N ASN A 79 29.44 6.48 -33.87
CA ASN A 79 30.09 7.18 -32.77
C ASN A 79 29.64 8.63 -32.79
N ILE A 80 29.06 9.09 -31.70
CA ILE A 80 28.55 10.47 -31.56
C ILE A 80 29.21 11.18 -30.40
N SER A 81 29.25 12.52 -30.44
CA SER A 81 29.74 13.31 -29.31
C SER A 81 28.92 13.04 -28.05
N LYS A 82 29.56 12.94 -26.89
CA LYS A 82 28.88 12.72 -25.64
C LYS A 82 27.94 13.86 -25.29
N VAL A 83 26.70 13.51 -24.98
CA VAL A 83 25.66 14.43 -24.56
C VAL A 83 24.94 13.86 -23.33
N SER A 84 24.16 14.71 -22.68
CA SER A 84 23.39 14.22 -21.53
C SER A 84 22.34 13.19 -21.94
N PRO A 85 21.98 12.21 -21.09
CA PRO A 85 20.93 11.23 -21.40
C PRO A 85 19.56 11.86 -21.73
N LYS A 86 19.31 13.09 -21.30
CA LYS A 86 18.06 13.81 -21.57
C LYS A 86 17.99 14.36 -22.99
N ASP A 87 19.15 14.80 -23.52
CA ASP A 87 19.24 15.43 -24.82
C ASP A 87 19.47 14.40 -25.93
N LEU A 88 19.95 13.20 -25.55
CA LEU A 88 20.35 12.14 -26.47
C LEU A 88 19.18 11.67 -27.36
N ASP A 89 17.97 11.51 -26.80
CA ASP A 89 16.80 11.06 -27.58
C ASP A 89 16.49 12.02 -28.74
N GLY A 90 16.61 13.33 -28.52
CA GLY A 90 16.40 14.34 -29.56
C GLY A 90 17.46 14.30 -30.65
N ILE A 91 18.73 14.18 -30.27
CA ILE A 91 19.87 14.09 -31.20
C ILE A 91 19.78 12.80 -32.00
N MET A 92 19.54 11.67 -31.35
CA MET A 92 19.45 10.37 -32.01
C MET A 92 18.32 10.30 -33.01
N SER A 93 17.20 10.95 -32.77
CA SER A 93 16.10 11.00 -33.75
C SER A 93 16.54 11.64 -35.07
N HIS A 94 17.35 12.70 -34.99
CA HIS A 94 17.89 13.39 -36.16
C HIS A 94 18.99 12.59 -36.86
N GLU A 95 19.97 12.10 -36.10
CA GLU A 95 21.09 11.30 -36.58
C GLU A 95 20.61 10.02 -37.29
N ILE A 96 19.61 9.34 -36.74
CA ILE A 96 19.02 8.13 -37.32
C ILE A 96 18.39 8.42 -38.68
N TYR A 97 17.62 9.52 -38.77
CA TYR A 97 16.99 9.93 -40.02
C TYR A 97 18.04 10.18 -41.10
N GLU A 98 19.09 10.96 -40.81
CA GLU A 98 20.15 11.24 -41.75
C GLU A 98 20.94 9.99 -42.14
N MET A 99 21.32 9.16 -41.17
CA MET A 99 22.17 8.00 -41.40
C MET A 99 21.46 6.84 -42.12
N MET A 100 20.20 6.62 -41.84
CA MET A 100 19.45 5.48 -42.41
C MET A 100 18.63 5.88 -43.62
N SER A 101 18.35 7.18 -43.83
CA SER A 101 17.49 7.69 -44.91
C SER A 101 16.11 7.02 -44.94
N LEU A 102 15.55 6.71 -43.75
CA LEU A 102 14.29 6.01 -43.59
C LEU A 102 13.22 6.99 -43.12
N ASN A 103 11.97 6.71 -43.46
CA ASN A 103 10.83 7.53 -43.08
C ASN A 103 10.27 7.10 -41.71
N ASP A 104 10.16 8.01 -40.77
CA ASP A 104 9.62 7.78 -39.41
C ASP A 104 8.19 7.22 -39.41
N ASP A 105 7.39 7.54 -40.44
CA ASP A 105 6.01 7.02 -40.54
C ASP A 105 5.97 5.51 -40.83
N GLN A 106 7.02 4.98 -41.44
CA GLN A 106 7.10 3.59 -41.87
C GLN A 106 7.94 2.70 -40.94
N TYR A 107 8.89 3.31 -40.19
CA TYR A 107 9.84 2.58 -39.37
C TYR A 107 9.76 3.02 -37.90
N THR A 108 9.99 2.08 -37.03
CA THR A 108 10.30 2.34 -35.62
C THR A 108 11.77 2.16 -35.38
N PHE A 109 12.39 3.11 -34.73
CA PHE A 109 13.81 3.13 -34.39
C PHE A 109 14.05 2.92 -32.90
N SER A 110 15.18 2.35 -32.58
CA SER A 110 15.72 2.35 -31.22
C SER A 110 17.23 2.37 -31.28
N TYR A 111 17.85 2.78 -30.18
CA TYR A 111 19.29 2.78 -30.04
C TYR A 111 19.70 2.36 -28.63
N GLU A 112 20.95 1.93 -28.49
CA GLU A 112 21.58 1.63 -27.21
C GLU A 112 23.01 2.18 -27.21
N VAL A 113 23.39 2.88 -26.14
CA VAL A 113 24.78 3.28 -25.90
C VAL A 113 25.51 2.09 -25.31
N VAL A 114 26.46 1.56 -26.04
CA VAL A 114 27.22 0.37 -25.64
C VAL A 114 28.52 0.71 -24.93
N LYS A 115 29.15 1.84 -25.30
CA LYS A 115 30.41 2.30 -24.69
C LYS A 115 30.49 3.82 -24.65
N GLU A 116 31.07 4.34 -23.56
CA GLU A 116 31.52 5.73 -23.48
C GLU A 116 33.04 5.75 -23.71
N ARG A 117 33.51 6.64 -24.61
CA ARG A 117 34.91 6.82 -24.90
C ARG A 117 35.41 8.18 -24.45
N ASN A 118 36.65 8.24 -24.07
CA ASN A 118 37.37 9.51 -23.82
C ASN A 118 38.73 9.43 -24.50
N ASP A 119 38.80 9.91 -25.74
CA ASP A 119 40.00 9.89 -26.55
C ASP A 119 40.61 11.29 -26.54
N GLU A 120 41.74 11.46 -25.87
CA GLU A 120 42.49 12.73 -25.78
C GLU A 120 41.65 13.94 -25.34
N GLY A 121 40.67 13.71 -24.46
CA GLY A 121 39.77 14.76 -23.96
C GLY A 121 38.53 15.01 -24.81
N LYS A 122 38.33 14.23 -25.89
CA LYS A 122 37.08 14.20 -26.63
C LYS A 122 36.22 13.05 -26.12
N GLU A 123 35.13 13.41 -25.45
CA GLU A 123 34.18 12.42 -24.99
C GLU A 123 33.18 12.06 -26.10
N SER A 124 32.99 10.76 -26.36
CA SER A 124 32.06 10.25 -27.35
C SER A 124 31.32 9.02 -26.86
N LEU A 125 30.23 8.67 -27.54
CA LEU A 125 29.37 7.52 -27.27
C LEU A 125 29.35 6.63 -28.49
N ASP A 126 29.68 5.35 -28.30
CA ASP A 126 29.41 4.34 -29.29
C ASP A 126 27.97 3.85 -29.14
N VAL A 127 27.21 3.93 -30.21
CA VAL A 127 25.79 3.57 -30.21
C VAL A 127 25.50 2.50 -31.25
N ILE A 128 24.65 1.54 -30.89
CA ILE A 128 24.03 0.61 -31.83
C ILE A 128 22.62 1.13 -32.09
N ILE A 129 22.28 1.28 -33.37
CA ILE A 129 21.00 1.76 -33.84
C ILE A 129 20.31 0.60 -34.56
N ALA A 130 19.03 0.41 -34.29
CA ALA A 130 18.20 -0.56 -35.01
C ALA A 130 16.92 0.09 -35.52
N ALA A 131 16.47 -0.38 -36.68
CA ALA A 131 15.22 0.04 -37.29
C ALA A 131 14.45 -1.17 -37.82
N VAL A 132 13.13 -1.13 -37.73
CA VAL A 132 12.25 -2.18 -38.24
C VAL A 132 10.94 -1.54 -38.77
N MET A 133 10.36 -2.13 -39.82
CA MET A 133 9.10 -1.67 -40.37
C MET A 133 7.97 -1.75 -39.35
N ASN A 134 7.13 -0.72 -39.31
CA ASN A 134 5.98 -0.66 -38.42
C ASN A 134 4.99 -1.82 -38.64
N GLU A 135 4.80 -2.22 -39.89
CA GLU A 135 3.93 -3.34 -40.27
C GLU A 135 4.38 -4.65 -39.60
N GLU A 136 5.70 -4.93 -39.62
CA GLU A 136 6.28 -6.10 -38.96
C GLU A 136 6.04 -6.07 -37.45
N LEU A 137 6.24 -4.91 -36.83
CA LEU A 137 6.02 -4.75 -35.41
C LEU A 137 4.58 -4.96 -35.01
N TYR A 138 3.62 -4.45 -35.80
CA TYR A 138 2.20 -4.65 -35.51
C TYR A 138 1.81 -6.12 -35.65
N THR A 139 2.33 -6.83 -36.66
CA THR A 139 2.13 -8.28 -36.80
C THR A 139 2.64 -9.05 -35.59
N ILE A 140 3.87 -8.74 -35.14
CA ILE A 140 4.45 -9.32 -33.93
C ILE A 140 3.59 -9.02 -32.71
N LEU A 141 3.19 -7.77 -32.51
CA LEU A 141 2.35 -7.37 -31.37
C LEU A 141 1.02 -8.12 -31.33
N ASP A 142 0.41 -8.38 -32.48
CA ASP A 142 -0.85 -9.11 -32.57
C ASP A 142 -0.66 -10.60 -32.22
N ILE A 143 0.48 -11.21 -32.59
CA ILE A 143 0.83 -12.56 -32.16
C ILE A 143 0.90 -12.63 -30.63
N PHE A 144 1.64 -11.73 -29.98
CA PHE A 144 1.77 -11.74 -28.54
C PHE A 144 0.42 -11.49 -27.81
N LYS A 145 -0.48 -10.68 -28.40
CA LYS A 145 -1.86 -10.51 -27.89
C LYS A 145 -2.68 -11.80 -28.00
N GLU A 146 -2.59 -12.51 -29.13
CA GLU A 146 -3.25 -13.80 -29.35
C GLU A 146 -2.92 -14.80 -28.24
N PHE A 147 -1.65 -14.89 -27.87
CA PHE A 147 -1.17 -15.75 -26.78
C PHE A 147 -1.31 -15.14 -25.38
N LYS A 148 -1.95 -13.97 -25.24
CA LYS A 148 -2.13 -13.25 -23.96
C LYS A 148 -0.80 -12.98 -23.24
N LEU A 149 0.26 -12.77 -24.00
CA LEU A 149 1.58 -12.38 -23.52
C LEU A 149 1.75 -10.85 -23.62
N ASN A 150 2.28 -10.27 -22.56
CA ASN A 150 2.62 -8.86 -22.55
C ASN A 150 4.07 -8.69 -23.05
N LEU A 151 4.26 -8.24 -24.28
CA LEU A 151 5.58 -7.99 -24.85
C LEU A 151 6.15 -6.70 -24.27
N GLU A 152 7.16 -6.79 -23.40
CA GLU A 152 7.77 -5.65 -22.69
C GLU A 152 8.92 -4.99 -23.47
N GLY A 153 9.52 -5.69 -24.40
CA GLY A 153 10.63 -5.19 -25.21
C GLY A 153 10.89 -6.01 -26.44
N ILE A 154 11.43 -5.35 -27.46
CA ILE A 154 12.00 -5.99 -28.63
C ILE A 154 13.46 -5.55 -28.74
N ASP A 155 14.35 -6.50 -28.58
CA ASP A 155 15.80 -6.38 -28.61
C ASP A 155 16.38 -6.91 -29.93
N THR A 156 17.69 -6.79 -30.12
CA THR A 156 18.40 -7.34 -31.26
C THR A 156 19.60 -8.18 -30.82
N MET A 157 20.04 -9.10 -31.67
CA MET A 157 21.24 -9.90 -31.43
C MET A 157 22.48 -9.03 -31.21
N ALA A 158 22.62 -7.97 -31.98
CA ALA A 158 23.81 -7.10 -31.93
C ALA A 158 23.97 -6.44 -30.55
N THR A 159 22.87 -5.95 -29.95
CA THR A 159 22.89 -5.38 -28.60
C THR A 159 23.01 -6.45 -27.53
N ALA A 160 22.37 -7.61 -27.74
CA ALA A 160 22.46 -8.73 -26.82
C ALA A 160 23.91 -9.26 -26.70
N TYR A 161 24.58 -9.46 -27.82
CA TYR A 161 25.99 -9.89 -27.83
C TYR A 161 26.93 -8.84 -27.26
N SER A 162 26.71 -7.56 -27.57
CA SER A 162 27.49 -6.46 -26.94
C SER A 162 27.42 -6.52 -25.41
N ARG A 163 26.26 -6.83 -24.84
CA ARG A 163 26.11 -6.96 -23.38
C ARG A 163 26.78 -8.22 -22.82
N LEU A 164 26.73 -9.33 -23.54
CA LEU A 164 27.43 -10.57 -23.14
C LEU A 164 28.94 -10.38 -23.15
N LEU A 165 29.46 -9.72 -24.17
CA LEU A 165 30.89 -9.51 -24.35
C LEU A 165 31.50 -8.47 -23.43
N LYS A 166 30.68 -7.62 -22.78
CA LYS A 166 31.14 -6.49 -21.96
C LYS A 166 32.10 -6.85 -20.83
N ASN A 167 32.02 -8.06 -20.31
CA ASN A 167 32.86 -8.53 -19.19
C ASN A 167 33.99 -9.46 -19.66
N ILE A 168 34.22 -9.54 -20.96
CA ILE A 168 35.24 -10.44 -21.57
C ILE A 168 36.34 -9.58 -22.15
N GLU A 169 37.57 -9.88 -21.79
CA GLU A 169 38.72 -9.23 -22.40
C GLU A 169 38.96 -9.80 -23.82
N TYR A 170 38.72 -9.00 -24.83
CA TYR A 170 39.04 -9.32 -26.23
C TYR A 170 39.34 -8.02 -27.00
N ASP A 171 40.19 -8.09 -27.99
CA ASP A 171 40.49 -6.93 -28.84
C ASP A 171 39.49 -6.80 -29.98
N ASN A 172 39.42 -7.87 -30.83
CA ASN A 172 38.59 -7.90 -32.02
C ASN A 172 37.97 -9.29 -32.14
N ILE A 173 36.66 -9.39 -31.99
CA ILE A 173 35.92 -10.64 -31.98
C ILE A 173 34.81 -10.65 -33.03
N MET A 174 34.61 -11.75 -33.70
CA MET A 174 33.46 -12.00 -34.56
C MET A 174 32.54 -13.02 -33.92
N MET A 175 31.28 -12.63 -33.72
CA MET A 175 30.19 -13.52 -33.35
C MET A 175 29.45 -13.92 -34.63
N LEU A 176 29.49 -15.20 -34.98
CA LEU A 176 28.94 -15.74 -36.21
C LEU A 176 27.81 -16.71 -35.90
N ASN A 177 26.58 -16.31 -36.21
CA ASN A 177 25.41 -17.18 -36.12
C ASN A 177 25.11 -17.75 -37.52
N ILE A 178 25.35 -19.05 -37.70
CA ILE A 178 25.16 -19.75 -38.97
C ILE A 178 23.80 -20.43 -38.96
N GLY A 179 22.94 -20.05 -39.90
CA GLY A 179 21.60 -20.61 -40.04
C GLY A 179 21.25 -21.06 -41.45
N GLU A 180 20.16 -21.80 -41.58
CA GLU A 180 19.71 -22.36 -42.87
C GLU A 180 19.31 -21.31 -43.91
N TYR A 181 18.87 -20.12 -43.46
CA TYR A 181 18.43 -19.05 -44.37
C TYR A 181 19.45 -17.94 -44.54
N GLY A 182 20.63 -18.12 -43.97
CA GLY A 182 21.75 -17.20 -44.02
C GLY A 182 22.45 -17.11 -42.68
N SER A 183 23.60 -16.46 -42.68
CA SER A 183 24.43 -16.28 -41.49
C SER A 183 24.43 -14.83 -41.08
N ILE A 184 24.39 -14.58 -39.78
CA ILE A 184 24.47 -13.23 -39.20
C ILE A 184 25.85 -13.05 -38.60
N VAL A 185 26.53 -12.00 -39.04
CA VAL A 185 27.88 -11.64 -38.60
C VAL A 185 27.85 -10.39 -37.78
N ASN A 186 28.41 -10.45 -36.57
CA ASN A 186 28.62 -9.30 -35.72
C ASN A 186 30.11 -9.21 -35.37
N ILE A 187 30.78 -8.13 -35.79
CA ILE A 187 32.18 -7.89 -35.45
C ILE A 187 32.23 -6.80 -34.41
N TYR A 188 32.84 -7.10 -33.29
CA TYR A 188 33.04 -6.14 -32.19
C TYR A 188 34.52 -5.80 -32.06
N LYS A 189 34.76 -4.53 -31.81
CA LYS A 189 36.05 -3.97 -31.45
C LYS A 189 35.90 -3.26 -30.10
N GLU A 190 36.64 -3.71 -29.08
CA GLU A 190 36.61 -3.07 -27.75
C GLU A 190 35.18 -2.80 -27.23
N ASP A 191 34.33 -3.80 -27.22
CA ASP A 191 32.91 -3.77 -26.79
C ASP A 191 31.93 -3.04 -27.73
N SER A 192 32.43 -2.39 -28.80
CA SER A 192 31.60 -1.66 -29.75
C SER A 192 31.37 -2.44 -31.01
N LEU A 193 30.12 -2.47 -31.50
CA LEU A 193 29.79 -3.08 -32.77
C LEU A 193 30.46 -2.30 -33.91
N PHE A 194 31.26 -2.98 -34.73
CA PHE A 194 31.94 -2.39 -35.88
C PHE A 194 31.24 -2.76 -37.19
N ILE A 195 30.87 -4.04 -37.36
CA ILE A 195 30.13 -4.55 -38.51
C ILE A 195 28.96 -5.40 -38.01
N TYR A 196 27.81 -5.19 -38.63
CA TYR A 196 26.67 -6.11 -38.63
C TYR A 196 26.31 -6.39 -40.06
N ASP A 197 26.28 -7.69 -40.44
CA ASP A 197 25.93 -8.08 -41.78
C ASP A 197 25.16 -9.40 -41.81
N ASN A 198 24.34 -9.55 -42.85
CA ASN A 198 23.60 -10.75 -43.15
C ASN A 198 24.17 -11.41 -44.41
N VAL A 199 24.96 -12.46 -44.22
CA VAL A 199 25.54 -13.24 -45.29
C VAL A 199 24.50 -14.21 -45.84
N PRO A 200 24.13 -14.13 -47.15
CA PRO A 200 23.01 -14.88 -47.71
C PRO A 200 23.31 -16.35 -47.99
N VAL A 201 24.47 -16.85 -47.56
CA VAL A 201 24.85 -18.27 -47.75
C VAL A 201 24.03 -19.11 -46.77
N ARG A 202 23.30 -20.08 -47.31
CA ARG A 202 22.42 -20.99 -46.56
C ARG A 202 23.15 -22.28 -46.25
N ILE A 203 23.29 -22.62 -45.01
CA ILE A 203 23.90 -23.88 -44.57
C ILE A 203 22.87 -24.66 -43.75
N ASN A 204 22.56 -25.85 -44.18
CA ASN A 204 21.72 -26.79 -43.43
C ASN A 204 22.54 -28.03 -43.03
N LYS A 205 21.94 -28.92 -42.24
CA LYS A 205 22.58 -30.19 -41.79
C LYS A 205 23.10 -31.09 -42.90
N ARG A 206 22.68 -30.85 -44.15
CA ARG A 206 23.10 -31.61 -45.36
C ARG A 206 23.91 -30.76 -46.31
N SER A 207 24.42 -29.61 -45.87
CA SER A 207 25.19 -28.71 -46.70
C SER A 207 26.46 -29.38 -47.19
N SER A 208 26.73 -29.24 -48.49
CA SER A 208 27.95 -29.75 -49.10
C SER A 208 29.15 -28.86 -48.74
N ASP A 209 30.35 -29.39 -48.87
CA ASP A 209 31.62 -28.68 -48.73
C ASP A 209 31.66 -27.37 -49.53
N VAL A 210 31.01 -27.36 -50.70
CA VAL A 210 30.91 -26.17 -51.57
C VAL A 210 30.19 -24.99 -50.87
N LEU A 211 29.11 -25.28 -50.13
CA LEU A 211 28.39 -24.20 -49.39
C LEU A 211 29.20 -23.72 -48.19
N CYS A 212 29.94 -24.60 -47.52
CA CYS A 212 30.85 -24.20 -46.46
C CYS A 212 31.98 -23.32 -47.01
N LEU A 213 32.55 -23.63 -48.16
CA LEU A 213 33.55 -22.81 -48.82
C LEU A 213 33.01 -21.45 -49.26
N ALA A 214 31.79 -21.40 -49.80
CA ALA A 214 31.14 -20.12 -50.14
C ALA A 214 30.91 -19.22 -48.91
N LEU A 215 30.52 -19.79 -47.77
CA LEU A 215 30.42 -19.02 -46.53
C LEU A 215 31.79 -18.54 -46.06
N VAL A 216 32.81 -19.38 -46.11
CA VAL A 216 34.19 -19.01 -45.75
C VAL A 216 34.68 -17.87 -46.62
N ASP A 217 34.42 -17.85 -47.91
CA ASP A 217 34.85 -16.79 -48.83
C ASP A 217 34.14 -15.45 -48.52
N GLU A 218 32.84 -15.47 -48.25
CA GLU A 218 32.11 -14.27 -47.84
C GLU A 218 32.64 -13.72 -46.49
N ILE A 219 32.89 -14.61 -45.54
CA ILE A 219 33.46 -14.20 -44.23
C ILE A 219 34.89 -13.63 -44.40
N LYS A 220 35.72 -14.23 -45.27
CA LYS A 220 37.04 -13.64 -45.62
C LYS A 220 36.90 -12.24 -46.20
N GLY A 221 35.90 -12.03 -47.06
CA GLY A 221 35.58 -10.70 -47.59
C GLY A 221 35.29 -9.68 -46.48
N LEU A 222 34.45 -10.04 -45.52
CA LEU A 222 34.12 -9.18 -44.35
C LEU A 222 35.33 -8.95 -43.45
N MET A 223 36.17 -9.97 -43.22
CA MET A 223 37.39 -9.82 -42.40
C MET A 223 38.40 -8.90 -43.09
N ASN A 224 38.56 -9.00 -44.41
CA ASN A 224 39.40 -8.09 -45.18
C ASN A 224 38.86 -6.65 -45.17
N PHE A 225 37.54 -6.50 -45.32
CA PHE A 225 36.91 -5.19 -45.20
C PHE A 225 37.13 -4.61 -43.82
N TYR A 226 36.93 -5.39 -42.75
CA TYR A 226 37.23 -4.97 -41.36
C TYR A 226 38.69 -4.50 -41.24
N SER A 227 39.64 -5.35 -41.66
CA SER A 227 41.05 -5.02 -41.55
C SER A 227 41.43 -3.72 -42.31
N SER A 228 40.90 -3.53 -43.52
CA SER A 228 41.12 -2.34 -44.32
C SER A 228 40.61 -1.06 -43.64
N ARG A 229 39.53 -1.15 -42.89
CA ARG A 229 38.92 -0.03 -42.17
C ARG A 229 39.49 0.16 -40.78
N ASN A 230 40.22 -0.81 -40.25
CA ASN A 230 40.76 -0.83 -38.89
C ASN A 230 42.31 -0.84 -38.88
N TYR A 231 42.93 -0.06 -39.77
CA TYR A 231 44.38 0.15 -39.82
C TYR A 231 45.21 -1.14 -39.94
N GLY A 232 44.67 -2.17 -40.62
CA GLY A 232 45.35 -3.44 -40.79
C GLY A 232 45.16 -4.43 -39.64
N ASN A 233 44.42 -4.08 -38.60
CA ASN A 233 44.13 -4.98 -37.47
C ASN A 233 43.25 -6.15 -37.95
N SER A 234 43.56 -7.36 -37.48
CA SER A 234 42.82 -8.58 -37.81
C SER A 234 41.81 -8.92 -36.73
N ILE A 235 40.87 -9.79 -37.10
CA ILE A 235 39.98 -10.45 -36.14
C ILE A 235 40.74 -11.64 -35.55
N TYR A 236 40.90 -11.65 -34.23
CA TYR A 236 41.68 -12.68 -33.54
C TYR A 236 40.83 -13.89 -33.18
N THR A 237 39.57 -13.68 -32.82
CA THR A 237 38.68 -14.75 -32.39
C THR A 237 37.38 -14.73 -33.20
N VAL A 238 36.99 -15.90 -33.70
CA VAL A 238 35.68 -16.14 -34.34
C VAL A 238 34.91 -17.14 -33.51
N VAL A 239 33.77 -16.71 -32.97
CA VAL A 239 32.89 -17.55 -32.17
C VAL A 239 31.68 -17.97 -33.00
N ILE A 240 31.56 -19.26 -33.25
CA ILE A 240 30.41 -19.84 -33.96
C ILE A 240 29.33 -20.13 -32.93
N VAL A 241 28.16 -19.50 -33.09
CA VAL A 241 27.02 -19.62 -32.18
C VAL A 241 25.75 -20.09 -32.91
N GLY A 242 24.68 -20.34 -32.17
CA GLY A 242 23.41 -20.80 -32.74
C GLY A 242 23.37 -22.30 -33.04
N GLN A 243 22.50 -22.71 -33.93
CA GLN A 243 22.29 -24.14 -34.26
C GLN A 243 23.51 -24.85 -34.87
N SER A 244 24.35 -24.11 -35.57
CA SER A 244 25.52 -24.67 -36.25
C SER A 244 26.78 -24.71 -35.40
N SER A 245 26.74 -24.28 -34.16
CA SER A 245 27.90 -24.35 -33.26
C SER A 245 28.40 -25.76 -33.00
N GLU A 246 27.53 -26.74 -33.07
CA GLU A 246 27.86 -28.16 -32.90
C GLU A 246 28.28 -28.87 -34.19
N ASN A 247 28.22 -28.17 -35.33
CA ASN A 247 28.56 -28.78 -36.62
C ASN A 247 30.09 -28.80 -36.82
N THR A 248 30.69 -29.96 -36.58
CA THR A 248 32.14 -30.17 -36.67
C THR A 248 32.71 -29.84 -38.05
N ASP A 249 31.98 -30.13 -39.15
CA ASP A 249 32.43 -29.89 -40.51
C ASP A 249 32.58 -28.41 -40.80
N ILE A 250 31.64 -27.60 -40.30
CA ILE A 250 31.70 -26.13 -40.40
C ILE A 250 32.86 -25.62 -39.57
N VAL A 251 32.95 -26.02 -38.31
CA VAL A 251 34.01 -25.59 -37.39
C VAL A 251 35.40 -25.93 -37.96
N ASP A 252 35.59 -27.13 -38.48
CA ASP A 252 36.86 -27.57 -39.04
C ASP A 252 37.18 -26.84 -40.35
N SER A 253 36.19 -26.56 -41.19
CA SER A 253 36.38 -25.72 -42.40
C SER A 253 36.86 -24.34 -42.05
N PHE A 254 36.31 -23.74 -40.97
CA PHE A 254 36.77 -22.43 -40.49
C PHE A 254 38.17 -22.49 -39.89
N LYS A 255 38.49 -23.50 -39.07
CA LYS A 255 39.84 -23.70 -38.50
C LYS A 255 40.89 -23.85 -39.59
N TYR A 256 40.57 -24.55 -40.66
CA TYR A 256 41.48 -24.69 -41.79
C TYR A 256 41.65 -23.40 -42.59
N SER A 257 40.61 -22.59 -42.70
CA SER A 257 40.55 -21.45 -43.60
C SER A 257 41.02 -20.13 -43.02
N PHE A 258 41.00 -19.97 -41.67
CA PHE A 258 41.33 -18.75 -41.00
C PHE A 258 42.50 -18.91 -40.03
N ASN A 259 43.32 -17.85 -39.90
CA ASN A 259 44.37 -17.77 -38.89
C ASN A 259 43.87 -17.32 -37.51
N SER A 260 42.60 -17.06 -37.42
CA SER A 260 41.93 -16.66 -36.17
C SER A 260 41.68 -17.87 -35.29
N GLU A 261 41.58 -17.67 -33.98
CA GLU A 261 41.08 -18.70 -33.08
C GLU A 261 39.59 -18.95 -33.37
N ILE A 262 39.26 -20.19 -33.69
CA ILE A 262 37.86 -20.60 -33.97
C ILE A 262 37.30 -21.28 -32.72
N VAL A 263 36.36 -20.63 -32.09
CA VAL A 263 35.66 -21.11 -30.86
C VAL A 263 34.28 -21.59 -31.27
N SER A 264 34.00 -22.87 -31.00
CA SER A 264 32.68 -23.46 -31.24
C SER A 264 31.87 -23.35 -29.95
N GLY A 265 30.86 -22.47 -29.97
CA GLY A 265 30.01 -22.22 -28.83
C GLY A 265 30.56 -21.14 -27.87
N ILE A 266 29.67 -20.35 -27.33
CA ILE A 266 30.03 -19.25 -26.40
C ILE A 266 30.51 -19.79 -25.04
N GLU A 267 30.06 -20.97 -24.64
CA GLU A 267 30.46 -21.69 -23.44
C GLU A 267 31.94 -22.08 -23.45
N ASN A 268 32.57 -22.12 -24.62
CA ASN A 268 34.00 -22.38 -24.77
C ASN A 268 34.85 -21.11 -24.82
N LEU A 269 34.21 -19.93 -24.90
CA LEU A 269 34.90 -18.64 -24.88
C LEU A 269 35.15 -18.16 -23.44
N PHE A 270 34.21 -18.38 -22.57
CA PHE A 270 34.29 -18.04 -21.15
C PHE A 270 33.36 -18.92 -20.32
N ASP A 271 33.63 -19.03 -19.05
CA ASP A 271 32.90 -19.93 -18.14
C ASP A 271 31.55 -19.33 -17.71
N ILE A 272 30.63 -19.24 -18.71
CA ILE A 272 29.24 -18.79 -18.43
C ILE A 272 28.45 -19.87 -17.68
N THR A 273 28.94 -21.12 -17.66
CA THR A 273 28.22 -22.25 -17.09
C THR A 273 28.05 -22.11 -15.58
N GLU A 274 29.04 -21.54 -14.90
CA GLU A 274 28.95 -21.26 -13.47
C GLU A 274 27.90 -20.22 -13.11
N ASP A 275 27.54 -19.36 -14.06
CA ASP A 275 26.56 -18.29 -13.86
C ASP A 275 25.13 -18.71 -14.20
N ILE A 276 24.97 -19.89 -14.82
CA ILE A 276 23.66 -20.42 -15.20
C ILE A 276 23.16 -21.41 -14.15
N GLN A 277 22.00 -21.10 -13.56
CA GLN A 277 21.25 -21.98 -12.66
C GLN A 277 20.03 -22.54 -13.41
N GLY A 278 19.89 -23.86 -13.50
CA GLY A 278 18.76 -24.54 -14.14
C GLY A 278 19.19 -25.75 -15.00
N ASP A 279 18.22 -26.32 -15.68
CA ASP A 279 18.38 -27.59 -16.42
C ASP A 279 18.74 -27.41 -17.92
N ILE A 280 19.52 -26.39 -18.27
CA ILE A 280 20.01 -26.23 -19.65
C ILE A 280 21.28 -27.05 -19.84
N GLN A 281 21.35 -27.77 -20.96
CA GLN A 281 22.56 -28.51 -21.34
C GLN A 281 23.63 -27.52 -21.82
N ILE A 282 24.90 -27.79 -21.52
CA ILE A 282 26.02 -26.90 -21.85
C ILE A 282 26.07 -26.60 -23.35
N ASN A 283 25.93 -27.60 -24.20
CA ASN A 283 25.92 -27.48 -25.66
C ASN A 283 24.71 -26.69 -26.20
N GLU A 284 23.65 -26.50 -25.42
CA GLU A 284 22.49 -25.70 -25.81
C GLU A 284 22.65 -24.21 -25.48
N ILE A 285 23.66 -23.84 -24.71
CA ILE A 285 23.88 -22.43 -24.27
C ILE A 285 24.09 -21.53 -25.49
N SER A 286 24.87 -21.98 -26.46
CA SER A 286 25.12 -21.23 -27.70
C SER A 286 23.88 -21.00 -28.57
N LYS A 287 22.86 -21.84 -28.44
CA LYS A 287 21.58 -21.67 -29.15
C LYS A 287 20.65 -20.63 -28.52
N VAL A 288 20.99 -20.16 -27.30
CA VAL A 288 20.24 -19.17 -26.55
C VAL A 288 21.10 -17.98 -26.09
N CYS A 289 22.31 -17.85 -26.63
CA CYS A 289 23.26 -16.82 -26.15
C CYS A 289 22.78 -15.38 -26.34
N ASP A 290 22.05 -15.07 -27.41
CA ASP A 290 21.40 -13.77 -27.60
C ASP A 290 20.27 -13.51 -26.56
N ILE A 291 19.55 -14.58 -26.18
CA ILE A 291 18.59 -14.50 -25.07
C ILE A 291 19.31 -14.15 -23.75
N LEU A 292 20.45 -14.79 -23.46
CA LEU A 292 21.23 -14.49 -22.26
C LEU A 292 21.67 -13.01 -22.26
N GLY A 293 22.13 -12.51 -23.39
CA GLY A 293 22.44 -11.08 -23.54
C GLY A 293 21.23 -10.17 -23.36
N SER A 294 20.06 -10.56 -23.86
CA SER A 294 18.81 -9.84 -23.67
C SER A 294 18.30 -9.87 -22.20
N MET A 295 18.68 -10.91 -21.44
CA MET A 295 18.38 -10.98 -20.00
C MET A 295 19.21 -10.02 -19.17
N CYS A 296 20.43 -9.68 -19.60
CA CYS A 296 21.37 -8.80 -18.88
C CYS A 296 20.96 -7.32 -18.82
N VAL A 297 19.81 -6.93 -19.32
CA VAL A 297 19.34 -5.54 -19.29
C VAL A 297 19.13 -5.07 -17.85
N VAL A 298 20.04 -4.26 -17.34
CA VAL A 298 19.96 -3.63 -16.02
C VAL A 298 19.37 -2.24 -16.16
N LYS A 299 18.18 -2.02 -15.63
CA LYS A 299 17.53 -0.70 -15.62
C LYS A 299 18.13 0.17 -14.51
N ASP A 300 19.18 0.91 -14.81
CA ASP A 300 19.66 1.96 -13.93
C ASP A 300 19.00 3.30 -14.32
N LYS A 301 18.61 4.09 -13.32
CA LYS A 301 17.98 5.39 -13.52
C LYS A 301 18.94 6.45 -14.11
N LYS A 302 20.25 6.20 -14.05
CA LYS A 302 21.29 7.10 -14.55
C LYS A 302 21.87 6.65 -15.90
N SER A 303 21.48 5.49 -16.38
CA SER A 303 21.99 4.93 -17.63
C SER A 303 21.23 5.46 -18.84
N TYR A 304 21.88 5.41 -20.00
CA TYR A 304 21.24 5.64 -21.29
C TYR A 304 20.15 4.59 -21.57
N SER A 305 19.28 4.87 -22.55
CA SER A 305 18.23 3.94 -22.97
C SER A 305 18.83 2.61 -23.47
N TYR A 306 18.12 1.52 -23.20
CA TYR A 306 18.41 0.21 -23.80
C TYR A 306 17.65 0.05 -25.11
N MET A 307 18.18 -0.81 -25.97
CA MET A 307 17.51 -1.22 -27.20
C MET A 307 16.10 -1.73 -26.92
N ASN A 308 15.14 -1.09 -27.56
CA ASN A 308 13.75 -1.54 -27.51
C ASN A 308 12.98 -1.01 -28.72
N LEU A 309 12.71 -1.86 -29.68
CA LEU A 309 11.98 -1.56 -30.89
C LEU A 309 10.44 -1.54 -30.73
N LEU A 310 9.92 -1.63 -29.53
CA LEU A 310 8.48 -1.43 -29.30
C LEU A 310 8.07 0.01 -29.65
N PRO A 311 6.95 0.22 -30.34
CA PRO A 311 6.44 1.56 -30.66
C PRO A 311 6.25 2.41 -29.40
N LEU A 312 6.57 3.70 -29.49
CA LEU A 312 6.51 4.63 -28.35
C LEU A 312 5.14 4.65 -27.64
N LYS A 313 4.05 4.54 -28.42
CA LYS A 313 2.69 4.44 -27.87
C LYS A 313 2.55 3.21 -26.95
N GLN A 314 3.12 2.07 -27.34
CA GLN A 314 3.07 0.83 -26.57
C GLN A 314 3.96 0.93 -25.30
N ARG A 315 5.18 1.45 -25.43
CA ARG A 315 6.07 1.69 -24.28
C ARG A 315 5.43 2.61 -23.23
N ASN A 316 4.78 3.69 -23.68
CA ASN A 316 4.11 4.65 -22.79
C ASN A 316 2.90 4.03 -22.11
N LYS A 317 2.15 3.18 -22.81
CA LYS A 317 1.04 2.42 -22.21
C LYS A 317 1.54 1.48 -21.12
N GLN A 318 2.64 0.77 -21.37
CA GLN A 318 3.25 -0.13 -20.39
C GLN A 318 3.77 0.64 -19.17
N LYS A 319 4.48 1.76 -19.36
CA LYS A 319 4.94 2.61 -18.25
C LYS A 319 3.78 3.07 -17.36
N LYS A 320 2.66 3.50 -17.97
CA LYS A 320 1.44 3.88 -17.22
C LYS A 320 0.87 2.71 -16.42
N THR A 321 0.77 1.53 -17.04
CA THR A 321 0.25 0.32 -16.38
C THR A 321 1.13 -0.10 -15.22
N ASP A 322 2.46 -0.05 -15.36
CA ASP A 322 3.41 -0.38 -14.30
C ASP A 322 3.33 0.62 -13.12
N ILE A 323 3.14 1.90 -13.43
CA ILE A 323 2.94 2.95 -12.41
C ILE A 323 1.64 2.67 -11.65
N VAL A 324 0.53 2.46 -12.35
CA VAL A 324 -0.76 2.14 -11.72
C VAL A 324 -0.66 0.88 -10.88
N ARG A 325 0.00 -0.18 -11.37
CA ARG A 325 0.21 -1.43 -10.63
C ARG A 325 1.04 -1.21 -9.36
N LYS A 326 2.08 -0.38 -9.41
CA LYS A 326 2.89 -0.02 -8.22
C LYS A 326 2.06 0.75 -7.20
N TYR A 327 1.23 1.70 -7.63
CA TYR A 327 0.31 2.40 -6.73
C TYR A 327 -0.75 1.46 -6.14
N PHE A 328 -1.28 0.53 -6.94
CA PHE A 328 -2.26 -0.47 -6.45
C PHE A 328 -1.67 -1.43 -5.42
N LEU A 329 -0.38 -1.75 -5.53
CA LEU A 329 0.35 -2.55 -4.53
C LEU A 329 0.76 -1.73 -3.30
N ALA A 330 1.07 -0.43 -3.46
CA ALA A 330 1.45 0.46 -2.37
C ALA A 330 0.24 0.97 -1.57
N ALA A 331 -0.93 1.13 -2.21
CA ALA A 331 -2.14 1.64 -1.57
C ALA A 331 -2.59 0.82 -0.35
N PRO A 332 -2.68 -0.53 -0.39
CA PRO A 332 -3.06 -1.31 0.79
C PRO A 332 -2.03 -1.24 1.90
N ILE A 333 -0.74 -1.11 1.57
CA ILE A 333 0.33 -0.93 2.57
C ILE A 333 0.17 0.44 3.24
N ALA A 334 -0.05 1.50 2.47
CA ALA A 334 -0.29 2.84 3.00
C ALA A 334 -1.56 2.90 3.86
N LEU A 335 -2.67 2.26 3.40
CA LEU A 335 -3.91 2.11 4.17
C LEU A 335 -3.67 1.32 5.46
N GLY A 336 -2.86 0.26 5.42
CA GLY A 336 -2.48 -0.51 6.61
C GLY A 336 -1.72 0.34 7.62
N ILE A 337 -0.76 1.16 7.17
CA ILE A 337 0.01 2.07 8.04
C ILE A 337 -0.91 3.13 8.67
N ILE A 338 -1.89 3.65 7.93
CA ILE A 338 -2.85 4.64 8.44
C ILE A 338 -3.88 3.98 9.38
N ALA A 339 -4.31 2.76 9.08
CA ALA A 339 -5.29 2.03 9.88
C ALA A 339 -4.70 1.41 11.15
N ALA A 340 -3.41 1.04 11.16
CA ALA A 340 -2.76 0.44 12.31
C ALA A 340 -2.88 1.25 13.61
N PRO A 341 -2.61 2.59 13.64
CA PRO A 341 -2.81 3.37 14.84
C PRO A 341 -4.28 3.44 15.28
N TYR A 342 -5.24 3.41 14.33
CA TYR A 342 -6.67 3.35 14.64
C TYR A 342 -7.05 2.03 15.32
N PHE A 343 -6.51 0.90 14.84
CA PHE A 343 -6.72 -0.40 15.48
C PHE A 343 -6.05 -0.50 16.85
N VAL A 344 -4.84 0.03 16.99
CA VAL A 344 -4.15 0.10 18.28
C VAL A 344 -4.91 0.99 19.26
N PHE A 345 -5.37 2.16 18.82
CA PHE A 345 -6.16 3.08 19.63
C PHE A 345 -7.53 2.49 19.99
N GLY A 346 -8.17 1.79 19.06
CA GLY A 346 -9.40 1.05 19.31
C GLY A 346 -9.24 -0.06 20.35
N ALA A 347 -8.16 -0.84 20.24
CA ALA A 347 -7.83 -1.89 21.21
C ALA A 347 -7.49 -1.32 22.58
N MET A 348 -6.77 -0.20 22.64
CA MET A 348 -6.48 0.51 23.90
C MET A 348 -7.77 1.08 24.52
N ASN A 349 -8.66 1.67 23.72
CA ASN A 349 -9.97 2.14 24.18
C ASN A 349 -10.84 1.00 24.71
N MET A 350 -10.88 -0.14 24.05
CA MET A 350 -11.59 -1.32 24.53
C MET A 350 -11.03 -1.80 25.87
N LYS A 351 -9.71 -1.79 26.04
CA LYS A 351 -9.08 -2.15 27.31
C LYS A 351 -9.40 -1.14 28.41
N VAL A 352 -9.30 0.16 28.11
CA VAL A 352 -9.70 1.23 29.04
C VAL A 352 -11.19 1.14 29.40
N LEU A 353 -12.06 0.86 28.43
CA LEU A 353 -13.49 0.66 28.68
C LEU A 353 -13.76 -0.57 29.57
N HIS A 354 -13.03 -1.63 29.37
CA HIS A 354 -13.11 -2.83 30.21
C HIS A 354 -12.62 -2.54 31.64
N ASP A 355 -11.49 -1.85 31.78
CA ASP A 355 -10.92 -1.48 33.07
C ASP A 355 -11.82 -0.46 33.82
N THR A 356 -12.44 0.50 33.09
CA THR A 356 -13.43 1.43 33.68
C THR A 356 -14.69 0.71 34.10
N ASN A 357 -15.20 -0.24 33.33
CA ASN A 357 -16.36 -1.04 33.72
C ASN A 357 -16.07 -1.89 34.97
N LEU A 358 -14.89 -2.49 35.07
CA LEU A 358 -14.46 -3.22 36.28
C LEU A 358 -14.31 -2.28 37.48
N ALA A 359 -13.78 -1.05 37.27
CA ALA A 359 -13.69 -0.04 38.31
C ALA A 359 -15.10 0.44 38.75
N GLN A 360 -16.00 0.63 37.79
CA GLN A 360 -17.41 1.00 38.06
C GLN A 360 -18.11 -0.06 38.90
N VAL A 361 -17.99 -1.34 38.54
CA VAL A 361 -18.57 -2.46 39.30
C VAL A 361 -18.00 -2.51 40.72
N LYS A 362 -16.71 -2.25 40.91
CA LYS A 362 -16.09 -2.14 42.23
C LYS A 362 -16.61 -0.92 43.01
N LEU A 363 -16.75 0.22 42.33
CA LEU A 363 -17.29 1.45 42.91
C LEU A 363 -18.75 1.25 43.34
N ASP A 364 -19.58 0.64 42.49
CA ASP A 364 -20.99 0.33 42.81
C ASP A 364 -21.11 -0.61 44.02
N LYS A 365 -20.19 -1.59 44.12
CA LYS A 365 -20.16 -2.47 45.28
C LYS A 365 -19.83 -1.72 46.57
N ILE A 366 -18.77 -0.87 46.53
CA ILE A 366 -18.39 -0.02 47.68
C ILE A 366 -19.49 0.98 47.99
N MET A 367 -20.12 1.58 46.94
CA MET A 367 -21.22 2.53 47.11
C MET A 367 -22.43 1.87 47.78
N ASN A 368 -22.76 0.62 47.44
CA ASN A 368 -23.83 -0.13 48.09
C ASN A 368 -23.49 -0.46 49.55
N GLU A 369 -22.25 -0.80 49.85
CA GLU A 369 -21.80 -0.99 51.24
C GLU A 369 -21.85 0.33 52.00
N TYR A 370 -21.43 1.46 51.40
CA TYR A 370 -21.50 2.78 52.00
C TYR A 370 -22.95 3.22 52.25
N LYS A 371 -23.87 2.99 51.27
CA LYS A 371 -25.30 3.25 51.46
C LYS A 371 -25.90 2.42 52.60
N GLY A 372 -25.39 1.18 52.75
CA GLY A 372 -25.76 0.35 53.91
C GLY A 372 -25.37 0.98 55.24
N ILE A 373 -24.13 1.51 55.32
CA ILE A 373 -23.63 2.21 56.51
C ILE A 373 -24.39 3.52 56.74
N GLU A 374 -24.63 4.28 55.67
CA GLU A 374 -25.37 5.53 55.73
C GLU A 374 -26.81 5.31 56.18
N SER A 375 -27.47 4.25 55.72
CA SER A 375 -28.82 3.87 56.18
C SER A 375 -28.85 3.48 57.67
N ILE A 376 -27.78 2.86 58.16
CA ILE A 376 -27.63 2.52 59.57
C ILE A 376 -27.42 3.81 60.39
N ASN A 377 -26.55 4.71 59.92
CA ASN A 377 -26.31 5.98 60.56
C ASN A 377 -27.57 6.86 60.57
N GLN A 378 -28.35 6.86 59.48
CA GLN A 378 -29.65 7.56 59.46
C GLN A 378 -30.63 6.95 60.47
N LYS A 379 -30.70 5.62 60.58
CA LYS A 379 -31.52 4.95 61.59
C LYS A 379 -31.09 5.26 63.00
N ILE A 380 -29.77 5.37 63.23
CA ILE A 380 -29.25 5.80 64.55
C ILE A 380 -29.67 7.24 64.83
N LYS A 381 -29.49 8.13 63.84
CA LYS A 381 -29.87 9.54 63.99
C LYS A 381 -31.36 9.73 64.20
N THR A 382 -32.21 8.99 63.42
CA THR A 382 -33.68 9.05 63.68
C THR A 382 -34.07 8.46 65.00
N ALA A 383 -33.38 7.39 65.46
CA ALA A 383 -33.64 6.86 66.82
C ALA A 383 -33.19 7.83 67.91
N GLU A 384 -32.13 8.59 67.74
CA GLU A 384 -31.68 9.65 68.65
C GLU A 384 -32.66 10.82 68.66
N GLU A 385 -33.12 11.24 67.47
CA GLU A 385 -34.13 12.28 67.30
C GLU A 385 -35.49 11.87 67.91
N GLU A 386 -35.92 10.60 67.70
CA GLU A 386 -37.11 10.04 68.34
C GLU A 386 -36.97 9.98 69.86
N LEU A 387 -35.81 9.66 70.37
CA LEU A 387 -35.52 9.67 71.83
C LEU A 387 -35.55 11.06 72.41
N GLU A 388 -35.04 12.04 71.67
CA GLU A 388 -35.08 13.46 72.04
C GLU A 388 -36.50 13.98 72.01
N ILE A 389 -37.28 13.67 71.01
CA ILE A 389 -38.74 14.00 70.94
C ILE A 389 -39.49 13.32 72.08
N TYR A 390 -39.21 12.02 72.35
CA TYR A 390 -39.84 11.34 73.47
C TYR A 390 -39.56 11.98 74.82
N ASN A 391 -38.31 12.40 75.03
CA ASN A 391 -37.91 13.10 76.22
C ASN A 391 -38.55 14.50 76.31
N MET A 392 -38.70 15.22 75.18
CA MET A 392 -39.44 16.50 75.14
C MET A 392 -40.93 16.32 75.40
N LEU A 393 -41.53 15.31 74.80
CA LEU A 393 -42.97 15.01 75.01
C LEU A 393 -43.29 14.50 76.40
N SER A 394 -42.33 13.83 77.02
CA SER A 394 -42.50 13.32 78.41
C SER A 394 -42.33 14.34 79.48
N SER A 395 -41.77 15.49 79.16
CA SER A 395 -41.41 16.50 80.17
C SER A 395 -42.43 17.65 80.44
N LYS A 396 -43.44 17.79 79.54
CA LYS A 396 -44.51 18.82 79.70
C LYS A 396 -45.82 18.38 79.05
N ASP A 397 -46.95 18.59 79.69
CA ASP A 397 -48.31 18.13 79.38
C ASP A 397 -48.94 18.66 78.08
N VAL A 398 -48.30 18.52 76.96
CA VAL A 398 -48.90 18.86 75.68
C VAL A 398 -49.64 17.65 75.15
N LYS A 399 -50.96 17.77 74.91
CA LYS A 399 -51.80 16.66 74.35
C LYS A 399 -51.58 16.50 72.85
N TRP A 400 -50.31 16.22 72.41
CA TRP A 400 -49.89 16.08 71.01
C TRP A 400 -50.76 15.11 70.23
N GLY A 401 -51.26 14.05 70.86
CA GLY A 401 -52.12 13.07 70.18
C GLY A 401 -53.40 13.67 69.63
N ASN A 402 -53.95 14.71 70.33
CA ASN A 402 -55.17 15.37 69.85
C ASN A 402 -54.87 16.32 68.68
N VAL A 403 -53.74 17.01 68.69
CA VAL A 403 -53.31 17.93 67.63
C VAL A 403 -53.05 17.18 66.36
N LEU A 404 -52.30 16.09 66.44
CA LEU A 404 -52.00 15.23 65.30
C LEU A 404 -53.24 14.52 64.72
N ASN A 405 -54.13 14.05 65.54
CA ASN A 405 -55.40 13.45 65.12
C ASN A 405 -56.32 14.47 64.41
N GLU A 406 -56.31 15.71 64.78
CA GLU A 406 -57.06 16.74 64.06
C GLU A 406 -56.42 17.17 62.73
N ILE A 407 -55.09 17.10 62.59
CA ILE A 407 -54.43 17.26 61.31
C ILE A 407 -54.81 16.12 60.40
N ASP A 408 -54.72 14.87 60.87
CA ASP A 408 -55.02 13.65 60.08
C ASP A 408 -56.44 13.67 59.50
N LYS A 409 -57.46 14.04 60.34
CA LYS A 409 -58.86 14.12 59.90
C LYS A 409 -59.12 15.17 58.82
N ASN A 410 -58.25 16.15 58.69
CA ASN A 410 -58.41 17.26 57.77
C ASN A 410 -57.53 17.20 56.54
N ILE A 411 -56.82 16.07 56.35
CA ILE A 411 -56.04 15.81 55.13
C ILE A 411 -57.02 15.55 53.97
N PRO A 412 -56.99 16.29 52.84
CA PRO A 412 -57.83 16.03 51.67
C PRO A 412 -57.47 14.74 51.01
N TYR A 413 -58.46 14.06 50.45
CA TYR A 413 -58.32 12.72 49.80
C TYR A 413 -57.19 12.53 48.79
N LYS A 414 -56.61 13.60 48.28
CA LYS A 414 -55.51 13.57 47.25
C LYS A 414 -54.27 14.30 47.73
N VAL A 415 -54.04 14.30 49.02
CA VAL A 415 -52.85 14.80 49.65
C VAL A 415 -52.24 13.73 50.50
N ASP A 416 -50.99 13.45 50.25
CA ASP A 416 -50.17 12.51 51.02
C ASP A 416 -49.10 13.31 51.76
N LEU A 417 -49.01 13.16 53.09
CA LEU A 417 -48.01 13.81 53.92
C LEU A 417 -46.74 12.94 53.90
N THR A 418 -45.59 13.57 53.61
CA THR A 418 -44.29 12.94 53.59
C THR A 418 -43.50 13.14 54.87
N ASN A 419 -43.68 14.25 55.51
CA ASN A 419 -42.97 14.57 56.74
C ASN A 419 -43.80 15.50 57.64
N ILE A 420 -43.77 15.31 58.96
CA ILE A 420 -44.28 16.20 59.97
C ILE A 420 -43.17 16.40 60.98
N SER A 421 -42.71 17.61 61.17
CA SER A 421 -41.71 17.96 62.17
C SER A 421 -42.21 19.10 63.07
N VAL A 422 -41.74 19.09 64.28
CA VAL A 422 -42.15 20.07 65.27
C VAL A 422 -40.92 20.86 65.68
N THR A 423 -41.01 22.17 65.60
CA THR A 423 -39.90 23.10 65.90
C THR A 423 -40.29 24.18 66.82
N TYR A 424 -39.35 24.81 67.47
CA TYR A 424 -39.54 26.04 68.28
C TYR A 424 -39.02 27.23 67.48
N GLU A 425 -39.87 28.14 67.06
CA GLU A 425 -39.47 29.41 66.47
C GLU A 425 -39.56 30.52 67.51
N ASN A 426 -38.48 31.29 67.61
CA ASN A 426 -38.41 32.39 68.55
C ASN A 426 -39.24 33.57 68.02
N PRO A 427 -40.31 33.99 68.69
CA PRO A 427 -41.20 35.08 68.21
C PRO A 427 -40.55 36.48 68.16
N ALA A 428 -39.29 36.61 68.61
CA ALA A 428 -38.59 37.90 68.60
C ALA A 428 -37.86 38.23 67.30
N LEU A 429 -37.84 37.31 66.32
CA LEU A 429 -37.08 37.44 65.03
C LEU A 429 -37.96 37.83 63.82
N GLU A 430 -39.27 38.10 63.98
CA GLU A 430 -40.16 38.46 62.86
C GLU A 430 -40.12 39.95 62.43
N GLN A 431 -39.19 40.76 62.93
CA GLN A 431 -39.08 42.18 62.51
C GLN A 431 -37.67 42.52 61.98
N THR A 432 -37.21 41.87 60.92
CA THR A 432 -36.21 42.44 59.99
C THR A 432 -36.03 41.50 58.85
N ASN A 433 -36.71 41.80 57.74
CA ASN A 433 -36.12 41.55 56.42
C ASN A 433 -37.06 41.99 55.30
N SER A 434 -36.92 43.24 54.95
CA SER A 434 -37.05 43.68 53.55
C SER A 434 -35.86 44.59 53.32
N GLU A 435 -35.02 44.16 52.44
CA GLU A 435 -34.25 44.89 51.45
C GLU A 435 -32.89 44.20 51.14
N GLU A 436 -32.83 43.76 49.98
CA GLU A 436 -31.75 43.67 49.02
C GLU A 436 -30.29 43.85 49.45
N ILE A 437 -29.42 43.00 48.93
CA ILE A 437 -28.32 43.29 48.03
C ILE A 437 -27.15 42.32 48.22
N GLU A 438 -26.70 41.84 47.11
CA GLU A 438 -25.51 41.04 46.72
C GLU A 438 -24.22 41.28 47.53
N ASN A 439 -23.46 40.19 47.51
CA ASN A 439 -22.00 40.08 47.40
C ASN A 439 -21.14 39.94 48.66
N ASP A 440 -20.37 38.92 48.51
CA ASP A 440 -18.96 38.66 48.91
C ASP A 440 -18.61 38.32 50.35
N VAL A 441 -18.22 37.09 50.44
CA VAL A 441 -16.95 36.55 51.01
C VAL A 441 -16.54 37.00 52.42
N ASN A 442 -16.38 36.00 53.24
CA ASN A 442 -15.46 35.84 54.37
C ASN A 442 -15.92 36.17 55.79
N MET A 443 -15.91 35.09 56.52
CA MET A 443 -15.28 34.86 57.82
C MET A 443 -15.77 35.63 59.02
N GLU A 444 -16.11 34.85 59.93
CA GLU A 444 -15.83 34.89 61.36
C GLU A 444 -17.06 34.80 62.28
N SER A 445 -16.97 33.69 63.00
CA SER A 445 -17.81 33.31 64.11
C SER A 445 -18.13 34.47 65.07
N THR A 446 -19.41 34.73 65.25
CA THR A 446 -19.89 35.35 66.50
C THR A 446 -20.76 34.34 67.24
N ALA A 447 -20.33 34.02 68.43
CA ALA A 447 -21.01 33.12 69.35
C ALA A 447 -22.42 33.60 69.63
N GLU A 448 -23.42 32.92 69.08
CA GLU A 448 -24.78 32.99 69.54
C GLU A 448 -24.85 32.21 70.85
N THR A 449 -25.33 32.92 71.86
CA THR A 449 -25.65 32.38 73.18
C THR A 449 -26.73 31.32 72.99
N GLU A 450 -26.34 30.04 72.94
CA GLU A 450 -27.29 28.94 72.94
C GLU A 450 -28.06 28.90 74.24
N VAL A 451 -29.34 29.23 74.18
CA VAL A 451 -30.32 28.93 75.24
C VAL A 451 -30.42 27.41 75.32
N PRO A 452 -30.28 26.80 76.52
CA PRO A 452 -30.32 25.35 76.64
C PRO A 452 -31.63 24.80 76.09
N ILE A 453 -31.52 23.71 75.29
CA ILE A 453 -32.57 23.03 74.54
C ILE A 453 -33.79 22.60 75.41
N TYR A 454 -33.62 22.49 76.73
CA TYR A 454 -34.62 21.98 77.69
C TYR A 454 -35.78 22.95 78.04
N ASP A 455 -35.70 24.18 77.57
CA ASP A 455 -36.73 25.18 77.87
C ASP A 455 -37.59 25.64 76.70
N LYS A 456 -37.35 25.07 75.55
CA LYS A 456 -38.04 25.40 74.30
C LYS A 456 -39.29 24.51 74.13
N ILE A 457 -40.47 25.01 74.43
CA ILE A 457 -41.69 24.27 74.07
C ILE A 457 -41.95 24.49 72.61
N PRO A 458 -42.06 23.39 71.81
CA PRO A 458 -42.35 23.55 70.40
C PRO A 458 -43.64 24.31 70.15
N ASN A 459 -43.56 25.35 69.33
CA ASN A 459 -44.68 26.23 68.99
C ASN A 459 -45.05 26.21 67.50
N THR A 460 -44.29 25.47 66.67
CA THR A 460 -44.47 25.43 65.21
C THR A 460 -44.45 24.00 64.75
N ILE A 461 -45.40 23.64 63.86
CA ILE A 461 -45.40 22.32 63.13
C ILE A 461 -45.16 22.56 61.65
N ASN A 462 -44.16 21.92 61.12
CA ASN A 462 -43.85 21.87 59.67
C ASN A 462 -44.45 20.63 59.08
N ILE A 463 -45.23 20.80 58.01
CA ILE A 463 -45.85 19.67 57.23
C ILE A 463 -45.42 19.74 55.82
N GLU A 464 -44.81 18.67 55.37
CA GLU A 464 -44.43 18.48 53.97
C GLU A 464 -45.26 17.35 53.35
N GLY A 465 -45.62 17.50 52.07
CA GLY A 465 -46.45 16.52 51.41
C GLY A 465 -46.51 16.73 49.90
N ILE A 466 -47.19 15.79 49.24
CA ILE A 466 -47.45 15.81 47.82
C ILE A 466 -48.96 15.83 47.59
N ALA A 467 -49.43 16.76 46.76
CA ALA A 467 -50.83 16.86 46.36
C ALA A 467 -50.97 16.66 44.86
N LYS A 468 -52.11 16.19 44.40
CA LYS A 468 -52.35 15.98 42.98
C LYS A 468 -52.28 17.28 42.15
N ASP A 469 -52.74 18.38 42.71
CA ASP A 469 -52.63 19.71 42.13
C ASP A 469 -52.71 20.80 43.24
N SER A 470 -52.44 22.04 42.86
CA SER A 470 -52.40 23.18 43.78
C SER A 470 -53.75 23.48 44.49
N VAL A 471 -54.87 23.05 43.94
CA VAL A 471 -56.18 23.24 44.50
C VAL A 471 -56.34 22.47 45.84
N TYR A 472 -55.81 21.22 45.85
CA TYR A 472 -55.84 20.38 47.06
C TYR A 472 -54.89 20.90 48.14
N VAL A 473 -53.77 21.52 47.78
CA VAL A 473 -52.87 22.20 48.72
C VAL A 473 -53.61 23.39 49.37
N GLY A 474 -54.26 24.20 48.52
CA GLY A 474 -55.05 25.33 49.02
C GLY A 474 -56.20 24.89 49.93
N GLN A 475 -56.91 23.79 49.60
CA GLN A 475 -57.96 23.21 50.43
C GLN A 475 -57.39 22.76 51.79
N PHE A 476 -56.22 22.13 51.79
CA PHE A 476 -55.59 21.66 53.02
C PHE A 476 -55.19 22.81 53.93
N VAL A 477 -54.52 23.85 53.41
CA VAL A 477 -54.17 25.04 54.16
C VAL A 477 -55.41 25.72 54.72
N TYR A 478 -56.48 25.79 53.93
CA TYR A 478 -57.73 26.37 54.39
C TYR A 478 -58.37 25.56 55.52
N SER A 479 -58.38 24.24 55.47
CA SER A 479 -58.88 23.34 56.50
C SER A 479 -58.06 23.47 57.77
N LEU A 480 -56.73 23.53 57.70
CA LEU A 480 -55.84 23.68 58.82
C LEU A 480 -56.03 25.03 59.51
N ASN A 481 -56.25 26.11 58.77
CA ASN A 481 -56.53 27.44 59.35
C ASN A 481 -57.87 27.51 60.10
N LYS A 482 -58.80 26.57 59.88
CA LYS A 482 -60.09 26.52 60.65
C LYS A 482 -59.95 25.79 61.95
N LEU A 483 -58.89 25.08 62.20
CA LEU A 483 -58.71 24.34 63.44
C LEU A 483 -58.37 25.28 64.58
N THR A 484 -58.98 25.03 65.70
CA THR A 484 -58.86 25.87 66.90
C THR A 484 -57.48 25.84 67.56
N TYR A 485 -56.68 24.84 67.21
CA TYR A 485 -55.35 24.59 67.76
C TYR A 485 -54.29 25.52 67.18
N PHE A 486 -54.52 26.03 65.93
CA PHE A 486 -53.51 26.80 65.19
C PHE A 486 -53.85 28.29 65.18
N LYS A 487 -52.80 29.12 65.29
CA LYS A 487 -52.89 30.60 65.15
C LYS A 487 -52.90 30.93 63.65
N SER A 488 -52.09 30.26 62.87
CA SER A 488 -52.04 30.35 61.42
C SER A 488 -51.50 29.07 60.75
N ALA A 489 -51.95 28.80 59.53
CA ALA A 489 -51.37 27.82 58.63
C ALA A 489 -50.90 28.56 57.37
N LYS A 490 -49.63 28.59 57.14
CA LYS A 490 -48.99 29.30 55.99
C LYS A 490 -48.41 28.30 55.02
N LEU A 491 -48.70 28.49 53.76
CA LEU A 491 -47.99 27.73 52.66
C LEU A 491 -46.67 28.42 52.40
N ILE A 492 -45.56 27.75 52.66
CA ILE A 492 -44.22 28.26 52.49
C ILE A 492 -43.76 28.07 51.05
N SER A 493 -43.97 26.85 50.46
CA SER A 493 -43.64 26.56 49.12
C SER A 493 -44.61 25.57 48.50
N SER A 494 -44.85 25.71 47.20
CA SER A 494 -45.55 24.72 46.36
C SER A 494 -44.95 24.70 45.02
N THR A 495 -44.32 23.57 44.62
CA THR A 495 -43.62 23.40 43.37
C THR A 495 -44.13 22.16 42.66
N GLU A 496 -44.25 22.25 41.34
CA GLU A 496 -44.69 21.12 40.52
C GLU A 496 -43.55 20.09 40.40
N ASP A 497 -43.84 18.85 40.75
CA ASP A 497 -42.92 17.72 40.52
C ASP A 497 -43.07 17.24 39.08
N LYS A 498 -42.09 17.58 38.26
CA LYS A 498 -42.06 17.22 36.81
C LYS A 498 -41.79 15.75 36.53
N GLU A 499 -41.28 15.00 37.50
CA GLU A 499 -40.95 13.59 37.31
C GLU A 499 -42.11 12.66 37.66
N ASN A 500 -42.87 12.96 38.73
CA ASN A 500 -43.92 12.08 39.23
C ASN A 500 -45.35 12.63 39.05
N GLY A 501 -45.45 13.88 38.62
CA GLY A 501 -46.73 14.57 38.39
C GLY A 501 -47.50 14.82 39.66
N GLY A 502 -47.46 16.04 40.18
CA GLY A 502 -48.10 16.49 41.41
C GLY A 502 -47.47 17.77 41.93
N GLN A 503 -47.97 18.28 43.05
CA GLN A 503 -47.47 19.47 43.72
C GLN A 503 -46.84 19.08 45.06
N VAL A 504 -45.53 19.26 45.18
CA VAL A 504 -44.83 19.16 46.46
C VAL A 504 -45.05 20.46 47.23
N PHE A 505 -45.48 20.35 48.46
CA PHE A 505 -45.77 21.52 49.26
C PHE A 505 -45.15 21.46 50.68
N ASN A 506 -44.90 22.61 51.25
CA ASN A 506 -44.49 22.77 52.63
C ASN A 506 -45.41 23.81 53.31
N ILE A 507 -46.04 23.41 54.46
CA ILE A 507 -46.95 24.20 55.25
C ILE A 507 -46.39 24.33 56.65
N VAL A 508 -46.37 25.53 57.15
CA VAL A 508 -46.01 25.85 58.56
C VAL A 508 -47.25 26.23 59.36
N LEU A 509 -47.41 25.59 60.50
CA LEU A 509 -48.52 25.81 61.42
C LEU A 509 -47.96 26.42 62.68
N ASP A 510 -48.45 27.60 63.03
CA ASP A 510 -48.19 28.27 64.33
C ASP A 510 -49.19 27.81 65.35
N LEU A 511 -48.77 27.25 66.47
CA LEU A 511 -49.65 26.85 67.57
C LEU A 511 -50.16 28.07 68.39
N LYS A 512 -51.39 28.03 68.85
CA LYS A 512 -51.90 29.04 69.75
C LYS A 512 -51.31 28.89 71.14
N GLU A 513 -50.96 30.03 71.78
CA GLU A 513 -50.62 30.03 73.18
C GLU A 513 -51.81 29.52 74.03
N GLY A 514 -51.57 28.51 74.83
CA GLY A 514 -52.63 27.86 75.61
C GLY A 514 -52.96 26.44 75.22
N VAL A 515 -52.61 26.02 74.00
CA VAL A 515 -52.69 24.60 73.58
C VAL A 515 -51.54 23.83 74.19
N VAL A 516 -50.49 24.53 74.58
CA VAL A 516 -49.22 24.03 75.13
C VAL A 516 -49.26 23.93 76.68
N SER A 517 -50.16 24.65 77.37
CA SER A 517 -50.41 24.48 78.78
C SER A 517 -51.77 23.81 78.98
N GLY A 518 -51.74 22.55 79.35
CA GLY A 518 -52.96 21.75 79.58
C GLY A 518 -53.98 22.30 80.51
N ASP A 519 -54.77 23.33 80.13
CA ASP A 519 -56.03 23.73 80.71
C ASP A 519 -57.19 23.49 79.70
#